data_0b9bfa1b93c49b579b88ab71e5c5b70f
#
_entry.id   0b9bfa1b93c49b579b88ab71e5c5b70f
#
_cell.length_a   1.000
_cell.length_b   1.000
_cell.length_c   1.000
_cell.angle_alpha   90.00
_cell.angle_beta   90.00
_cell.angle_gamma   90.00
#
_symmetry.space_group_name_H-M   'P 1'
#
loop_
_entity.id
_entity.type
_entity.pdbx_description
1 polymer ?
#
loop_
_entity_poly.entity_id
_entity_poly.type
_entity_poly.pdbx_seq_one_letter_code
_entity_poly.pdbx_strand_id
1 'polypeptide(L)'
;HLVKGGYVSPWKEENHLDIFWKNSISLIKNFLDNNYDVVFNYIIKKDDLIRLQKEFKNQKIKFVLLIADEDTLISRDKERNIDSQMGERVLVLLKELLAEDYDKKYILDTTNLSIDKTVNTIINNDNFLC
;
A
#
# COMPACT_ATOMS: atom_id res chain seq x y z
N HIS A 1 -8.75 13.00 0.70
CA HIS A 1 -9.22 13.02 2.10
C HIS A 1 -10.07 14.26 2.35
N LEU A 2 -11.36 14.07 2.68
CA LEU A 2 -12.22 15.15 3.13
C LEU A 2 -12.00 15.33 4.64
N VAL A 3 -11.26 16.38 5.00
CA VAL A 3 -11.04 16.78 6.39
C VAL A 3 -11.59 18.18 6.57
N LYS A 4 -12.21 18.44 7.70
CA LYS A 4 -12.71 19.78 8.07
C LYS A 4 -11.52 20.74 8.08
N GLY A 5 -11.49 21.72 7.17
CA GLY A 5 -10.42 22.70 7.10
C GLY A 5 -9.41 22.52 5.93
N GLY A 6 -9.65 21.60 5.00
CA GLY A 6 -8.81 21.38 3.82
C GLY A 6 -7.99 20.10 3.86
N TYR A 7 -7.06 19.95 2.90
CA TYR A 7 -6.17 18.80 2.84
C TYR A 7 -5.13 18.85 3.96
N VAL A 8 -5.18 17.87 4.84
CA VAL A 8 -4.14 17.64 5.84
C VAL A 8 -3.50 16.28 5.55
N SER A 9 -2.18 16.25 5.49
CA SER A 9 -1.45 14.99 5.32
C SER A 9 -1.72 14.06 6.50
N PRO A 10 -2.23 12.83 6.30
CA PRO A 10 -2.64 11.94 7.39
C PRO A 10 -1.55 11.66 8.43
N TRP A 11 -0.27 11.74 8.01
CA TRP A 11 0.90 11.48 8.86
C TRP A 11 1.35 12.66 9.72
N LYS A 12 0.69 13.82 9.60
CA LYS A 12 1.05 15.02 10.40
C LYS A 12 0.36 15.09 11.74
N GLU A 13 -0.76 14.38 11.90
CA GLU A 13 -1.53 14.37 13.15
C GLU A 13 -2.10 12.97 13.41
N GLU A 14 -1.85 12.43 14.58
CA GLU A 14 -2.24 11.07 14.99
C GLU A 14 -3.76 10.79 14.83
N ASN A 15 -4.58 11.76 15.16
CA ASN A 15 -6.04 11.66 15.04
C ASN A 15 -6.52 11.50 13.58
N HIS A 16 -5.82 12.08 12.61
CA HIS A 16 -6.17 11.99 11.21
C HIS A 16 -5.89 10.60 10.63
N LEU A 17 -4.84 9.95 11.10
CA LEU A 17 -4.52 8.59 10.68
C LEU A 17 -5.56 7.59 11.19
N ASP A 18 -6.04 7.74 12.41
CA ASP A 18 -7.10 6.86 12.94
C ASP A 18 -8.43 7.03 12.18
N ILE A 19 -8.84 8.27 11.90
CA ILE A 19 -10.02 8.54 11.06
C ILE A 19 -9.84 7.97 9.65
N PHE A 20 -8.65 8.12 9.06
CA PHE A 20 -8.35 7.54 7.75
C PHE A 20 -8.56 6.03 7.75
N TRP A 21 -8.01 5.31 8.73
CA TRP A 21 -8.14 3.86 8.83
C TRP A 21 -9.59 3.43 9.06
N LYS A 22 -10.33 4.09 9.95
CA LYS A 22 -11.75 3.80 10.19
C LYS A 22 -12.58 3.95 8.92
N ASN A 23 -12.39 5.03 8.19
CA ASN A 23 -13.10 5.28 6.94
C ASN A 23 -12.71 4.27 5.86
N SER A 24 -11.42 3.97 5.70
CA SER A 24 -10.93 3.01 4.72
C SER A 24 -11.49 1.60 4.98
N ILE A 25 -11.45 1.13 6.23
CA ILE A 25 -12.00 -0.17 6.62
C ILE A 25 -13.51 -0.22 6.37
N SER A 26 -14.25 0.83 6.72
CA SER A 26 -15.70 0.89 6.49
C SER A 26 -16.03 0.85 5.01
N LEU A 27 -15.27 1.57 4.18
CA LEU A 27 -15.46 1.59 2.74
C LEU A 27 -15.15 0.22 2.11
N ILE A 28 -14.04 -0.41 2.52
CA ILE A 28 -13.69 -1.76 2.06
C ILE A 28 -14.78 -2.76 2.43
N LYS A 29 -15.28 -2.75 3.67
CA LYS A 29 -16.38 -3.63 4.11
C LYS A 29 -17.62 -3.43 3.24
N ASN A 30 -18.01 -2.19 2.98
CA ASN A 30 -19.17 -1.89 2.15
C ASN A 30 -19.06 -2.47 0.73
N PHE A 31 -17.88 -2.42 0.10
CA PHE A 31 -17.67 -3.02 -1.21
C PHE A 31 -17.71 -4.56 -1.14
N LEU A 32 -17.05 -5.16 -0.17
CA LEU A 32 -17.04 -6.62 0.02
C LEU A 32 -18.45 -7.17 0.29
N ASP A 33 -19.25 -6.48 1.10
CA ASP A 33 -20.64 -6.86 1.40
C ASP A 33 -21.56 -6.80 0.16
N ASN A 34 -21.13 -6.05 -0.87
CA ASN A 34 -21.82 -5.96 -2.16
C ASN A 34 -21.15 -6.81 -3.26
N ASN A 35 -20.31 -7.80 -2.89
CA ASN A 35 -19.64 -8.74 -3.78
C ASN A 35 -18.65 -8.11 -4.77
N TYR A 36 -17.98 -7.04 -4.37
CA TYR A 36 -16.85 -6.47 -5.11
C TYR A 36 -15.53 -6.98 -4.56
N ASP A 37 -14.57 -7.23 -5.45
CA ASP A 37 -13.17 -7.34 -5.07
C ASP A 37 -12.60 -5.94 -4.84
N VAL A 38 -11.70 -5.82 -3.84
CA VAL A 38 -11.13 -4.53 -3.47
C VAL A 38 -9.61 -4.55 -3.61
N VAL A 39 -9.08 -3.57 -4.32
CA VAL A 39 -7.64 -3.27 -4.34
C VAL A 39 -7.41 -2.00 -3.52
N PHE A 40 -6.69 -2.15 -2.41
CA PHE A 40 -6.37 -1.04 -1.52
C PHE A 40 -4.88 -0.70 -1.65
N ASN A 41 -4.58 0.42 -2.30
CA ASN A 41 -3.21 0.89 -2.49
C ASN A 41 -2.87 1.97 -1.47
N TYR A 42 -1.96 1.63 -0.56
CA TYR A 42 -1.47 2.53 0.48
C TYR A 42 -0.10 2.07 0.99
N ILE A 43 0.59 2.93 1.73
CA ILE A 43 1.79 2.55 2.49
C ILE A 43 1.32 1.82 3.74
N ILE A 44 1.41 0.49 3.71
CA ILE A 44 0.95 -0.38 4.79
C ILE A 44 2.16 -0.75 5.64
N LYS A 45 2.22 -0.32 6.88
CA LYS A 45 3.20 -0.78 7.86
C LYS A 45 2.79 -2.13 8.46
N LYS A 46 3.70 -2.79 9.15
CA LYS A 46 3.45 -4.12 9.74
C LYS A 46 2.23 -4.12 10.68
N ASP A 47 2.11 -3.11 11.53
CA ASP A 47 0.96 -2.99 12.45
C ASP A 47 -0.36 -2.75 11.70
N ASP A 48 -0.32 -2.01 10.60
CA ASP A 48 -1.49 -1.81 9.74
C ASP A 48 -1.91 -3.12 9.06
N LEU A 49 -0.95 -3.93 8.61
CA LEU A 49 -1.23 -5.25 8.05
C LEU A 49 -1.90 -6.15 9.09
N ILE A 50 -1.37 -6.22 10.31
CA ILE A 50 -1.98 -6.99 11.41
C ILE A 50 -3.40 -6.51 11.69
N ARG A 51 -3.63 -5.20 11.71
CA ARG A 51 -4.96 -4.60 11.85
C ARG A 51 -5.91 -5.06 10.74
N LEU A 52 -5.47 -4.99 9.48
CA LEU A 52 -6.29 -5.41 8.33
C LEU A 52 -6.61 -6.91 8.37
N GLN A 53 -5.66 -7.76 8.70
CA GLN A 53 -5.88 -9.21 8.87
C GLN A 53 -6.94 -9.50 9.96
N LYS A 54 -6.90 -8.75 11.07
CA LYS A 54 -7.88 -8.88 12.14
C LYS A 54 -9.27 -8.42 11.71
N GLU A 55 -9.35 -7.29 11.01
CA GLU A 55 -10.62 -6.71 10.55
C GLU A 55 -11.31 -7.56 9.47
N PHE A 56 -10.52 -8.22 8.63
CA PHE A 56 -10.98 -8.99 7.48
C PHE A 56 -10.68 -10.49 7.60
N LYS A 57 -10.63 -11.03 8.81
CA LYS A 57 -10.25 -12.43 9.11
C LYS A 57 -11.02 -13.50 8.34
N ASN A 58 -12.21 -13.19 7.82
CA ASN A 58 -13.05 -14.09 7.06
C ASN A 58 -12.93 -13.87 5.54
N GLN A 59 -12.04 -12.99 5.10
CA GLN A 59 -11.81 -12.65 3.70
C GLN A 59 -10.47 -13.20 3.23
N LYS A 60 -10.38 -13.49 1.93
CA LYS A 60 -9.09 -13.79 1.29
C LYS A 60 -8.34 -12.47 1.08
N ILE A 61 -7.22 -12.29 1.76
CA ILE A 61 -6.38 -11.11 1.63
C ILE A 61 -5.08 -11.51 0.96
N LYS A 62 -4.68 -10.78 -0.09
CA LYS A 62 -3.32 -10.78 -0.61
C LYS A 62 -2.65 -9.48 -0.19
N PHE A 63 -1.51 -9.57 0.49
CA PHE A 63 -0.65 -8.43 0.78
C PHE A 63 0.59 -8.51 -0.09
N VAL A 64 0.93 -7.41 -0.75
CA VAL A 64 2.12 -7.33 -1.60
C VAL A 64 2.84 -6.01 -1.34
N LEU A 65 4.08 -6.09 -0.89
CA LEU A 65 5.00 -4.97 -0.82
C LEU A 65 5.77 -4.87 -2.14
N LEU A 66 5.41 -3.90 -2.97
CA LEU A 66 6.10 -3.64 -4.23
C LEU A 66 7.35 -2.80 -3.95
N ILE A 67 8.50 -3.34 -4.34
CA ILE A 67 9.77 -2.63 -4.30
C ILE A 67 10.40 -2.54 -5.69
N ALA A 68 11.38 -1.68 -5.83
CA ALA A 68 12.31 -1.66 -6.96
C ALA A 68 13.65 -1.12 -6.47
N ASP A 69 14.71 -1.25 -7.28
CA ASP A 69 15.99 -0.62 -6.97
C ASP A 69 15.90 0.91 -6.95
N GLU A 70 16.89 1.56 -6.33
CA GLU A 70 16.88 3.00 -6.11
C GLU A 70 16.79 3.78 -7.43
N ASP A 71 17.54 3.38 -8.45
CA ASP A 71 17.57 4.06 -9.76
C ASP A 71 16.22 3.97 -10.47
N THR A 72 15.60 2.80 -10.44
CA THR A 72 14.25 2.57 -11.00
C THR A 72 13.19 3.39 -10.26
N LEU A 73 13.27 3.47 -8.93
CA LEU A 73 12.33 4.28 -8.15
C LEU A 73 12.47 5.77 -8.45
N ILE A 74 13.69 6.28 -8.54
CA ILE A 74 13.96 7.68 -8.91
C ILE A 74 13.44 7.98 -10.32
N SER A 75 13.69 7.07 -11.27
CA SER A 75 13.21 7.24 -12.65
C SER A 75 11.69 7.29 -12.71
N ARG A 76 11.01 6.33 -12.08
CA ARG A 76 9.55 6.25 -12.04
C ARG A 76 8.93 7.45 -11.31
N ASP A 77 9.58 7.98 -10.27
CA ASP A 77 9.10 9.16 -9.57
C ASP A 77 9.18 10.41 -10.44
N LYS A 78 10.26 10.57 -11.23
CA LYS A 78 10.43 11.68 -12.18
C LYS A 78 9.42 11.67 -13.32
N GLU A 79 8.90 10.50 -13.70
CA GLU A 79 7.87 10.35 -14.73
C GLU A 79 6.47 10.77 -14.25
N ARG A 80 6.27 10.94 -12.94
CA ARG A 80 5.00 11.41 -12.38
C ARG A 80 4.80 12.91 -12.65
N ASN A 81 3.53 13.33 -12.60
CA ASN A 81 3.21 14.74 -12.55
C ASN A 81 3.96 15.40 -11.38
N ILE A 82 4.46 16.62 -11.59
CA ILE A 82 5.32 17.33 -10.63
C ILE A 82 4.72 17.41 -9.23
N ASP A 83 3.40 17.63 -9.14
CA ASP A 83 2.66 17.69 -7.87
C ASP A 83 2.54 16.33 -7.15
N SER A 84 2.89 15.25 -7.84
CA SER A 84 2.83 13.88 -7.33
C SER A 84 4.20 13.25 -7.10
N GLN A 85 5.28 13.99 -7.43
CA GLN A 85 6.64 13.52 -7.19
C GLN A 85 6.98 13.56 -5.71
N MET A 86 7.66 12.52 -5.24
CA MET A 86 8.10 12.39 -3.85
C MET A 86 9.54 12.87 -3.65
N GLY A 87 10.33 12.95 -4.73
CA GLY A 87 11.74 13.30 -4.67
C GLY A 87 12.54 12.35 -3.78
N GLU A 88 13.40 12.91 -2.93
CA GLU A 88 14.24 12.11 -2.01
C GLU A 88 13.43 11.24 -1.04
N ARG A 89 12.17 11.59 -0.77
CA ARG A 89 11.30 10.83 0.14
C ARG A 89 11.06 9.40 -0.37
N VAL A 90 11.13 9.13 -1.66
CA VAL A 90 10.93 7.79 -2.22
C VAL A 90 11.98 6.80 -1.69
N LEU A 91 13.24 7.23 -1.57
CA LEU A 91 14.33 6.38 -1.04
C LEU A 91 14.26 6.22 0.47
N VAL A 92 13.87 7.28 1.18
CA VAL A 92 13.64 7.21 2.62
C VAL A 92 12.54 6.20 2.92
N LEU A 93 11.44 6.25 2.17
CA LEU A 93 10.32 5.33 2.32
C LEU A 93 10.70 3.88 2.01
N LEU A 94 11.50 3.65 0.96
CA LEU A 94 12.01 2.31 0.66
C LEU A 94 12.78 1.74 1.86
N LYS A 95 13.68 2.53 2.45
CA LYS A 95 14.47 2.12 3.63
C LYS A 95 13.59 1.87 4.84
N GLU A 96 12.61 2.73 5.10
CA GLU A 96 11.63 2.55 6.18
C GLU A 96 10.86 1.23 6.02
N LEU A 97 10.37 0.94 4.81
CA LEU A 97 9.60 -0.27 4.55
C LEU A 97 10.45 -1.54 4.60
N LEU A 98 11.69 -1.49 4.11
CA LEU A 98 12.61 -2.64 4.19
C LEU A 98 13.12 -2.89 5.62
N ALA A 99 13.09 -1.88 6.49
CA ALA A 99 13.42 -2.03 7.91
C ALA A 99 12.27 -2.68 8.71
N GLU A 100 11.04 -2.69 8.19
CA GLU A 100 9.94 -3.43 8.77
C GLU A 100 10.17 -4.93 8.59
N ASP A 101 9.86 -5.72 9.61
CA ASP A 101 10.06 -7.18 9.59
C ASP A 101 8.88 -7.88 8.89
N TYR A 102 8.74 -7.65 7.57
CA TYR A 102 7.78 -8.38 6.75
C TYR A 102 8.30 -9.77 6.39
N ASP A 103 7.38 -10.73 6.26
CA ASP A 103 7.71 -12.01 5.64
C ASP A 103 8.13 -11.76 4.18
N LYS A 104 9.29 -12.33 3.81
CA LYS A 104 9.86 -12.19 2.46
C LYS A 104 8.91 -12.62 1.35
N LYS A 105 7.97 -13.52 1.65
CA LYS A 105 6.96 -13.97 0.69
C LYS A 105 6.06 -12.83 0.17
N TYR A 106 5.93 -11.74 0.94
CA TYR A 106 5.12 -10.58 0.55
C TYR A 106 5.85 -9.56 -0.30
N ILE A 107 7.16 -9.69 -0.45
CA ILE A 107 7.99 -8.72 -1.18
C ILE A 107 8.05 -9.11 -2.65
N LEU A 108 7.64 -8.20 -3.52
CA LEU A 108 7.75 -8.32 -4.98
C LEU A 108 8.66 -7.23 -5.51
N ASP A 109 9.85 -7.62 -5.97
CA ASP A 109 10.74 -6.73 -6.69
C ASP A 109 10.23 -6.53 -8.12
N THR A 110 9.94 -5.29 -8.46
CA THR A 110 9.38 -4.88 -9.76
C THR A 110 10.39 -4.17 -10.65
N THR A 111 11.67 -4.15 -10.29
CA THR A 111 12.73 -3.45 -11.02
C THR A 111 12.68 -3.76 -12.53
N ASN A 112 12.62 -5.05 -12.85
CA ASN A 112 12.63 -5.54 -14.23
C ASN A 112 11.26 -6.06 -14.69
N LEU A 113 10.17 -5.70 -14.01
CA LEU A 113 8.84 -6.15 -14.38
C LEU A 113 8.05 -5.03 -15.06
N SER A 114 7.37 -5.39 -16.16
CA SER A 114 6.31 -4.55 -16.72
C SER A 114 5.09 -4.53 -15.79
N ILE A 115 4.21 -3.55 -15.98
CA ILE A 115 2.94 -3.46 -15.24
C ILE A 115 2.14 -4.76 -15.38
N ASP A 116 1.97 -5.26 -16.61
CA ASP A 116 1.21 -6.49 -16.89
C ASP A 116 1.81 -7.71 -16.17
N LYS A 117 3.14 -7.86 -16.19
CA LYS A 117 3.83 -8.94 -15.48
C LYS A 117 3.63 -8.82 -13.97
N THR A 118 3.72 -7.60 -13.43
CA THR A 118 3.50 -7.34 -12.01
C THR A 118 2.09 -7.74 -11.61
N VAL A 119 1.07 -7.28 -12.34
CA VAL A 119 -0.33 -7.61 -12.08
C VAL A 119 -0.57 -9.12 -12.18
N ASN A 120 -0.10 -9.78 -13.24
CA ASN A 120 -0.25 -11.22 -13.40
C ASN A 120 0.44 -12.00 -12.28
N THR A 121 1.60 -11.55 -11.82
CA THR A 121 2.29 -12.17 -10.68
C THR A 121 1.46 -12.05 -9.41
N ILE A 122 0.88 -10.88 -9.12
CA ILE A 122 0.05 -10.67 -7.92
C ILE A 122 -1.19 -11.55 -7.97
N ILE A 123 -1.89 -11.58 -9.11
CA ILE A 123 -3.14 -12.34 -9.24
C ILE A 123 -2.91 -13.84 -9.07
N ASN A 124 -1.88 -14.39 -9.73
CA ASN A 124 -1.66 -15.83 -9.83
C ASN A 124 -0.76 -16.42 -8.74
N ASN A 125 -0.20 -15.61 -7.84
CA ASN A 125 0.67 -16.10 -6.78
C ASN A 125 -0.06 -16.12 -5.43
N ASP A 126 -0.34 -17.32 -4.93
CA ASP A 126 -0.99 -17.51 -3.64
C ASP A 126 -0.03 -17.37 -2.44
N ASN A 127 1.28 -17.22 -2.66
CA ASN A 127 2.23 -16.91 -1.58
C ASN A 127 1.93 -15.56 -0.91
N PHE A 128 1.28 -14.64 -1.63
CA PHE A 128 0.87 -13.35 -1.08
C PHE A 128 -0.35 -13.42 -0.16
N LEU A 129 -0.99 -14.59 -0.01
CA LEU A 129 -2.08 -14.77 0.94
C LEU A 129 -1.58 -14.63 2.39
N CYS A 130 -2.32 -13.87 3.18
CA CYS A 130 -2.02 -13.60 4.58
C CYS A 130 -3.24 -13.77 5.49
#